data_ee87be811cb5a930e893ffd9d40a234a
#
_entry.id   ee87be811cb5a930e893ffd9d40a234a
#
_cell.length_a   1.000
_cell.length_b   1.000
_cell.length_c   1.000
_cell.angle_alpha   90.00
_cell.angle_beta   90.00
_cell.angle_gamma   90.00
#
_symmetry.space_group_name_H-M   'P 1'
#
loop_
_entity.id
_entity.type
_entity.pdbx_description
1 polymer ?
#
loop_
_entity_poly.entity_id
_entity_poly.type
_entity_poly.pdbx_seq_one_letter_code
_entity_poly.pdbx_strand_id
1 'polypeptide(L)'
;MTTPPGPGIKPDAATEALRDVNYVVTAAKELRGLSDMQGTLELLRRADELTPDHPAIIAEMAQTYEQMGITAKATDAWRRIQLLGPTKAGSYFELATRRLGSGSAAVAAPSLSAPSAGDTEKFLRLGACQVARDFTVNAGERYVLRVPIARAGNRPINSQELNLEVFFFDRVNNEKVALTIAPEPVESWQSAPVDWTGTGEEVLDVVYHLPALSAAEIQQHGRRSYYGYMLRLYYNNKLQDVAAEPRDLLEFGSAPGAAPAGANPLLPPMGK
;
A
#
# COMPACT_ATOMS: atom_id res chain seq x y z
N MET A 1 -8.95 -35.88 -37.01
CA MET A 1 -8.66 -36.40 -35.65
C MET A 1 -8.54 -35.15 -34.75
N THR A 2 -9.62 -34.83 -34.08
CA THR A 2 -9.70 -33.68 -33.16
C THR A 2 -9.39 -34.19 -31.76
N THR A 3 -8.32 -33.67 -31.19
CA THR A 3 -7.93 -33.97 -29.81
C THR A 3 -8.99 -33.41 -28.86
N PRO A 4 -9.51 -34.18 -27.88
CA PRO A 4 -10.46 -33.66 -26.91
C PRO A 4 -9.78 -32.67 -25.97
N PRO A 5 -10.47 -31.61 -25.50
CA PRO A 5 -9.92 -30.69 -24.50
C PRO A 5 -9.65 -31.47 -23.21
N GLY A 6 -8.47 -31.24 -22.64
CA GLY A 6 -8.04 -31.79 -21.35
C GLY A 6 -9.01 -31.45 -20.22
N PRO A 7 -9.08 -32.25 -19.16
CA PRO A 7 -9.99 -32.02 -18.05
C PRO A 7 -9.61 -30.68 -17.36
N GLY A 8 -10.54 -29.73 -17.42
CA GLY A 8 -10.42 -28.49 -16.65
C GLY A 8 -10.24 -28.83 -15.17
N ILE A 9 -9.17 -28.33 -14.58
CA ILE A 9 -8.90 -28.44 -13.14
C ILE A 9 -10.10 -27.80 -12.44
N LYS A 10 -10.92 -28.59 -11.77
CA LYS A 10 -11.99 -28.05 -10.92
C LYS A 10 -11.30 -27.25 -9.80
N PRO A 11 -11.70 -25.99 -9.57
CA PRO A 11 -11.21 -25.27 -8.40
C PRO A 11 -11.48 -26.12 -7.16
N ASP A 12 -10.52 -26.14 -6.22
CA ASP A 12 -10.72 -26.88 -4.98
C ASP A 12 -11.87 -26.23 -4.19
N ALA A 13 -12.51 -26.99 -3.30
CA ALA A 13 -13.66 -26.52 -2.52
C ALA A 13 -13.32 -25.26 -1.67
N ALA A 14 -12.07 -25.08 -1.29
CA ALA A 14 -11.60 -23.93 -0.57
C ALA A 14 -11.59 -22.65 -1.44
N THR A 15 -11.14 -22.79 -2.70
CA THR A 15 -11.16 -21.67 -3.67
C THR A 15 -12.59 -21.29 -4.04
N GLU A 16 -13.50 -22.25 -4.11
CA GLU A 16 -14.91 -22.00 -4.41
C GLU A 16 -15.62 -21.29 -3.24
N ALA A 17 -15.33 -21.68 -2.01
CA ALA A 17 -15.83 -20.99 -0.80
C ALA A 17 -15.36 -19.53 -0.72
N LEU A 18 -14.15 -19.22 -1.16
CA LEU A 18 -13.64 -17.83 -1.18
C LEU A 18 -14.30 -16.94 -2.25
N ARG A 19 -15.02 -17.50 -3.20
CA ARG A 19 -15.85 -16.75 -4.18
C ARG A 19 -17.23 -16.41 -3.63
N ASP A 20 -17.69 -17.14 -2.61
CA ASP A 20 -18.93 -16.79 -1.91
C ASP A 20 -18.68 -15.65 -0.92
N VAL A 21 -19.08 -14.46 -1.34
CA VAL A 21 -18.89 -13.24 -0.56
C VAL A 21 -19.57 -13.33 0.80
N ASN A 22 -20.74 -13.96 0.91
CA ASN A 22 -21.44 -14.11 2.20
C ASN A 22 -20.65 -15.01 3.16
N TYR A 23 -20.07 -16.08 2.64
CA TYR A 23 -19.19 -16.94 3.43
C TYR A 23 -17.95 -16.16 3.91
N VAL A 24 -17.28 -15.45 3.00
CA VAL A 24 -16.08 -14.66 3.32
C VAL A 24 -16.36 -13.59 4.37
N VAL A 25 -17.46 -12.85 4.21
CA VAL A 25 -17.84 -11.80 5.17
C VAL A 25 -18.15 -12.39 6.54
N THR A 26 -18.83 -13.54 6.59
CA THR A 26 -19.16 -14.22 7.86
C THR A 26 -17.89 -14.71 8.53
N ALA A 27 -17.03 -15.42 7.81
CA ALA A 27 -15.77 -15.94 8.34
C ALA A 27 -14.82 -14.80 8.78
N ALA A 28 -14.77 -13.70 8.05
CA ALA A 28 -14.00 -12.52 8.44
C ALA A 28 -14.49 -11.90 9.75
N LYS A 29 -15.79 -11.82 9.95
CA LYS A 29 -16.40 -11.33 11.21
C LYS A 29 -16.10 -12.25 12.38
N GLU A 30 -16.14 -13.57 12.18
CA GLU A 30 -15.81 -14.56 13.20
C GLU A 30 -14.34 -14.46 13.61
N LEU A 31 -13.40 -14.45 12.65
CA LEU A 31 -11.98 -14.29 12.93
C LEU A 31 -11.67 -12.97 13.64
N ARG A 32 -12.32 -11.88 13.23
CA ARG A 32 -12.19 -10.59 13.89
C ARG A 32 -12.75 -10.62 15.32
N GLY A 33 -13.84 -11.33 15.55
CA GLY A 33 -14.41 -11.57 16.89
C GLY A 33 -13.47 -12.34 17.80
N LEU A 34 -12.65 -13.22 17.23
CA LEU A 34 -11.59 -13.95 17.94
C LEU A 34 -10.29 -13.14 18.09
N SER A 35 -10.28 -11.88 17.69
CA SER A 35 -9.11 -10.99 17.65
C SER A 35 -7.99 -11.45 16.70
N ASP A 36 -8.28 -12.37 15.78
CA ASP A 36 -7.35 -12.77 14.73
C ASP A 36 -7.46 -11.81 13.52
N MET A 37 -6.87 -10.62 13.68
CA MET A 37 -6.89 -9.58 12.66
C MET A 37 -6.06 -9.97 11.44
N GLN A 38 -4.95 -10.70 11.64
CA GLN A 38 -4.08 -11.12 10.53
C GLN A 38 -4.76 -12.18 9.67
N GLY A 39 -5.32 -13.21 10.29
CA GLY A 39 -6.11 -14.23 9.59
C GLY A 39 -7.31 -13.62 8.86
N THR A 40 -7.96 -12.62 9.48
CA THR A 40 -9.05 -11.87 8.83
C THR A 40 -8.59 -11.17 7.57
N LEU A 41 -7.46 -10.44 7.60
CA LEU A 41 -6.94 -9.72 6.43
C LEU A 41 -6.45 -10.67 5.34
N GLU A 42 -5.82 -11.79 5.71
CA GLU A 42 -5.39 -12.80 4.74
C GLU A 42 -6.58 -13.41 3.99
N LEU A 43 -7.63 -13.79 4.72
CA LEU A 43 -8.88 -14.30 4.13
C LEU A 43 -9.48 -13.28 3.15
N LEU A 44 -9.58 -12.02 3.58
CA LEU A 44 -10.19 -10.96 2.78
C LEU A 44 -9.35 -10.60 1.54
N ARG A 45 -8.02 -10.60 1.64
CA ARG A 45 -7.12 -10.37 0.49
C ARG A 45 -7.29 -11.47 -0.55
N ARG A 46 -7.28 -12.73 -0.14
CA ARG A 46 -7.50 -13.87 -1.06
C ARG A 46 -8.88 -13.81 -1.73
N ALA A 47 -9.90 -13.38 -1.00
CA ALA A 47 -11.23 -13.18 -1.56
C ALA A 47 -11.28 -11.99 -2.55
N ASP A 48 -10.58 -10.89 -2.26
CA ASP A 48 -10.47 -9.72 -3.16
C ASP A 48 -9.72 -10.06 -4.45
N GLU A 49 -8.73 -10.96 -4.40
CA GLU A 49 -8.05 -11.50 -5.61
C GLU A 49 -9.01 -12.30 -6.50
N LEU A 50 -9.93 -13.06 -5.91
CA LEU A 50 -10.88 -13.89 -6.65
C LEU A 50 -12.14 -13.13 -7.10
N THR A 51 -12.51 -12.09 -6.36
CA THR A 51 -13.67 -11.24 -6.63
C THR A 51 -13.27 -9.77 -6.45
N PRO A 52 -12.50 -9.22 -7.41
CA PRO A 52 -11.96 -7.87 -7.30
C PRO A 52 -13.06 -6.80 -7.17
N ASP A 53 -12.77 -5.78 -6.39
CA ASP A 53 -13.63 -4.63 -6.21
C ASP A 53 -15.04 -4.95 -5.67
N HIS A 54 -15.18 -6.02 -4.87
CA HIS A 54 -16.45 -6.31 -4.23
C HIS A 54 -16.63 -5.44 -2.97
N PRO A 55 -17.65 -4.58 -2.90
CA PRO A 55 -17.79 -3.58 -1.84
C PRO A 55 -17.83 -4.16 -0.42
N ALA A 56 -18.46 -5.32 -0.24
CA ALA A 56 -18.55 -5.96 1.07
C ALA A 56 -17.19 -6.44 1.57
N ILE A 57 -16.36 -7.02 0.69
CA ILE A 57 -15.01 -7.49 1.04
C ILE A 57 -14.14 -6.29 1.44
N ILE A 58 -14.15 -5.23 0.62
CA ILE A 58 -13.38 -4.02 0.89
C ILE A 58 -13.85 -3.35 2.20
N ALA A 59 -15.15 -3.34 2.48
CA ALA A 59 -15.68 -2.78 3.72
C ALA A 59 -15.24 -3.56 4.96
N GLU A 60 -15.18 -4.90 4.88
CA GLU A 60 -14.65 -5.72 5.99
C GLU A 60 -13.14 -5.51 6.18
N MET A 61 -12.37 -5.32 5.09
CA MET A 61 -10.96 -4.94 5.18
C MET A 61 -10.80 -3.58 5.88
N ALA A 62 -11.58 -2.58 5.49
CA ALA A 62 -11.55 -1.26 6.10
C ALA A 62 -11.86 -1.30 7.59
N GLN A 63 -12.91 -2.03 7.99
CA GLN A 63 -13.28 -2.21 9.40
C GLN A 63 -12.21 -2.96 10.20
N THR A 64 -11.55 -3.94 9.59
CA THR A 64 -10.44 -4.66 10.22
C THR A 64 -9.26 -3.73 10.47
N TYR A 65 -8.90 -2.91 9.47
CA TYR A 65 -7.87 -1.89 9.64
C TYR A 65 -8.23 -0.83 10.70
N GLU A 66 -9.51 -0.42 10.78
CA GLU A 66 -9.98 0.47 11.85
C GLU A 66 -9.76 -0.14 13.25
N GLN A 67 -10.09 -1.42 13.43
CA GLN A 67 -9.89 -2.11 14.71
C GLN A 67 -8.41 -2.30 15.06
N MET A 68 -7.55 -2.43 14.06
CA MET A 68 -6.10 -2.49 14.25
C MET A 68 -5.48 -1.10 14.49
N GLY A 69 -6.26 -0.02 14.41
CA GLY A 69 -5.75 1.36 14.49
C GLY A 69 -4.97 1.81 13.25
N ILE A 70 -5.00 1.04 12.16
CA ILE A 70 -4.29 1.37 10.91
C ILE A 70 -5.18 2.29 10.06
N THR A 71 -5.33 3.53 10.52
CA THR A 71 -6.28 4.50 9.97
C THR A 71 -6.03 4.81 8.47
N ALA A 72 -4.78 4.84 8.04
CA ALA A 72 -4.42 5.09 6.65
C ALA A 72 -5.00 4.01 5.72
N LYS A 73 -4.73 2.74 6.00
CA LYS A 73 -5.26 1.60 5.20
C LYS A 73 -6.79 1.52 5.27
N ALA A 74 -7.39 1.83 6.43
CA ALA A 74 -8.84 1.92 6.56
C ALA A 74 -9.42 3.01 5.65
N THR A 75 -8.83 4.19 5.67
CA THR A 75 -9.24 5.32 4.82
C THR A 75 -9.12 4.97 3.34
N ASP A 76 -8.04 4.33 2.92
CA ASP A 76 -7.83 3.91 1.53
C ASP A 76 -8.87 2.88 1.09
N ALA A 77 -9.18 1.90 1.94
CA ALA A 77 -10.23 0.93 1.66
C ALA A 77 -11.61 1.60 1.54
N TRP A 78 -11.94 2.55 2.41
CA TRP A 78 -13.18 3.33 2.29
C TRP A 78 -13.21 4.19 1.03
N ARG A 79 -12.09 4.83 0.63
CA ARG A 79 -11.98 5.56 -0.63
C ARG A 79 -12.16 4.65 -1.84
N ARG A 80 -11.59 3.45 -1.82
CA ARG A 80 -11.78 2.45 -2.88
C ARG A 80 -13.26 2.15 -3.10
N ILE A 81 -14.07 2.04 -2.02
CA ILE A 81 -15.53 1.88 -2.12
C ILE A 81 -16.19 3.11 -2.76
N GLN A 82 -15.76 4.32 -2.39
CA GLN A 82 -16.30 5.55 -3.03
C GLN A 82 -15.99 5.61 -4.52
N LEU A 83 -14.80 5.17 -4.95
CA LEU A 83 -14.42 5.13 -6.36
C LEU A 83 -15.26 4.16 -7.19
N LEU A 84 -15.85 3.13 -6.57
CA LEU A 84 -16.79 2.23 -7.23
C LEU A 84 -18.11 2.92 -7.61
N GLY A 85 -18.41 4.03 -6.95
CA GLY A 85 -19.63 4.82 -7.14
C GLY A 85 -20.90 4.19 -6.51
N PRO A 86 -21.98 4.97 -6.37
CA PRO A 86 -23.18 4.53 -5.67
C PRO A 86 -23.88 3.35 -6.34
N THR A 87 -23.81 3.27 -7.66
CA THR A 87 -24.45 2.17 -8.42
C THR A 87 -23.79 0.82 -8.17
N LYS A 88 -22.45 0.75 -8.10
CA LYS A 88 -21.70 -0.50 -7.92
C LYS A 88 -21.54 -0.85 -6.44
N ALA A 89 -21.34 0.13 -5.59
CA ALA A 89 -21.13 -0.08 -4.17
C ALA A 89 -22.43 -0.15 -3.34
N GLY A 90 -23.56 0.33 -3.86
CA GLY A 90 -24.84 0.29 -3.15
C GLY A 90 -24.78 0.95 -1.76
N SER A 91 -25.30 0.28 -0.74
CA SER A 91 -25.31 0.78 0.64
C SER A 91 -23.91 0.98 1.23
N TYR A 92 -22.90 0.30 0.70
CA TYR A 92 -21.51 0.48 1.14
C TYR A 92 -20.93 1.83 0.72
N PHE A 93 -21.45 2.46 -0.34
CA PHE A 93 -21.08 3.82 -0.72
C PHE A 93 -21.45 4.83 0.36
N GLU A 94 -22.67 4.75 0.88
CA GLU A 94 -23.11 5.61 1.96
C GLU A 94 -22.36 5.36 3.27
N LEU A 95 -22.04 4.09 3.55
CA LEU A 95 -21.22 3.70 4.70
C LEU A 95 -19.81 4.30 4.59
N ALA A 96 -19.17 4.17 3.43
CA ALA A 96 -17.86 4.75 3.16
C ALA A 96 -17.89 6.28 3.30
N THR A 97 -18.91 6.92 2.75
CA THR A 97 -19.07 8.38 2.85
C THR A 97 -19.20 8.83 4.31
N ARG A 98 -19.99 8.12 5.12
CA ARG A 98 -20.09 8.41 6.56
C ARG A 98 -18.78 8.19 7.29
N ARG A 99 -18.06 7.08 7.01
CA ARG A 99 -16.79 6.76 7.68
C ARG A 99 -15.72 7.80 7.34
N LEU A 100 -15.62 8.20 6.09
CA LEU A 100 -14.70 9.24 5.65
C LEU A 100 -15.14 10.63 6.14
N GLY A 101 -16.45 10.88 6.24
CA GLY A 101 -17.01 12.13 6.78
C GLY A 101 -16.94 12.23 8.30
N SER A 102 -17.00 11.12 9.04
CA SER A 102 -16.89 11.11 10.51
C SER A 102 -15.46 11.25 11.01
N GLY A 103 -14.46 10.94 10.16
CA GLY A 103 -13.05 11.25 10.42
C GLY A 103 -12.65 12.65 10.01
N SER A 104 -13.57 13.40 9.38
CA SER A 104 -13.36 14.76 8.92
C SER A 104 -14.46 15.67 9.51
N ALA A 105 -14.32 16.04 10.77
CA ALA A 105 -14.90 17.32 11.18
C ALA A 105 -14.16 18.41 10.39
N ALA A 106 -14.90 18.96 9.41
CA ALA A 106 -14.55 20.11 8.60
C ALA A 106 -13.35 19.96 7.63
N VAL A 107 -13.62 19.49 6.40
CA VAL A 107 -13.07 20.20 5.21
C VAL A 107 -14.08 20.11 4.07
N ALA A 108 -14.52 21.26 3.58
CA ALA A 108 -15.31 21.46 2.39
C ALA A 108 -14.65 20.84 1.16
N ALA A 109 -15.46 20.50 0.15
CA ALA A 109 -15.03 19.96 -1.14
C ALA A 109 -13.78 20.68 -1.67
N PRO A 110 -12.71 19.96 -2.06
CA PRO A 110 -11.59 20.62 -2.68
C PRO A 110 -11.94 20.94 -4.13
N SER A 111 -12.20 22.19 -4.41
CA SER A 111 -11.91 22.79 -5.71
C SER A 111 -10.47 22.49 -6.07
N LEU A 112 -10.23 22.01 -7.30
CA LEU A 112 -8.92 21.89 -7.90
C LEU A 112 -8.29 23.28 -8.02
N SER A 113 -7.68 23.74 -6.95
CA SER A 113 -6.76 24.86 -6.95
C SER A 113 -5.42 24.35 -6.49
N ALA A 114 -4.37 24.72 -7.19
CA ALA A 114 -2.98 24.47 -6.85
C ALA A 114 -2.71 24.68 -5.35
N PRO A 115 -1.76 23.96 -4.72
CA PRO A 115 -1.53 24.05 -3.30
C PRO A 115 -1.20 25.46 -2.91
N SER A 116 -2.19 26.15 -2.39
CA SER A 116 -2.03 27.40 -1.66
C SER A 116 -1.24 27.06 -0.40
N ALA A 117 -0.09 27.73 -0.22
CA ALA A 117 0.74 27.65 0.95
C ALA A 117 -0.04 28.15 2.17
N GLY A 118 -0.75 27.24 2.84
CA GLY A 118 -1.45 27.46 4.10
C GLY A 118 -0.89 26.51 5.14
N ASP A 119 -0.03 27.02 5.99
CA ASP A 119 0.50 26.53 7.26
C ASP A 119 0.11 25.09 7.70
N THR A 120 0.61 24.11 7.00
CA THR A 120 0.86 22.81 7.61
C THR A 120 2.23 22.94 8.24
N GLU A 121 2.29 23.17 9.54
CA GLU A 121 3.56 23.24 10.27
C GLU A 121 4.30 21.91 10.09
N LYS A 122 5.14 21.87 9.05
CA LYS A 122 6.00 20.75 8.74
C LYS A 122 7.15 20.75 9.74
N PHE A 123 7.11 19.85 10.70
CA PHE A 123 8.12 19.73 11.74
C PHE A 123 8.87 18.40 11.70
N LEU A 124 8.46 17.47 10.81
CA LEU A 124 9.21 16.26 10.50
C LEU A 124 9.76 16.33 9.08
N ARG A 125 10.98 15.82 8.90
CA ARG A 125 11.66 15.77 7.60
C ARG A 125 12.38 14.44 7.44
N LEU A 126 12.41 13.96 6.20
CA LEU A 126 13.26 12.85 5.81
C LEU A 126 14.69 13.35 5.65
N GLY A 127 15.63 12.70 6.32
CA GLY A 127 17.06 12.92 6.14
C GLY A 127 17.59 12.30 4.85
N ALA A 128 18.91 12.28 4.71
CA ALA A 128 19.57 11.62 3.59
C ALA A 128 19.41 10.10 3.71
N CYS A 129 18.47 9.54 2.96
CA CYS A 129 18.26 8.09 2.93
C CYS A 129 19.46 7.37 2.29
N GLN A 130 19.74 6.16 2.77
CA GLN A 130 20.82 5.33 2.27
C GLN A 130 20.27 3.96 1.90
N VAL A 131 20.61 3.47 0.71
CA VAL A 131 20.27 2.11 0.26
C VAL A 131 21.53 1.27 0.23
N ALA A 132 21.51 0.16 0.95
CA ALA A 132 22.59 -0.82 0.92
C ALA A 132 22.07 -2.17 0.41
N ARG A 133 22.77 -2.76 -0.56
CA ARG A 133 22.46 -4.13 -0.99
C ARG A 133 22.98 -5.11 0.05
N ASP A 134 22.13 -6.05 0.43
CA ASP A 134 22.50 -7.17 1.29
C ASP A 134 22.87 -8.39 0.43
N PHE A 135 24.15 -8.72 0.40
CA PHE A 135 24.69 -9.84 -0.37
C PHE A 135 24.65 -11.18 0.38
N THR A 136 24.07 -11.22 1.58
CA THR A 136 23.98 -12.46 2.37
C THR A 136 22.88 -13.40 1.88
N VAL A 137 21.95 -12.90 1.06
CA VAL A 137 20.90 -13.74 0.46
C VAL A 137 21.45 -14.53 -0.73
N ASN A 138 21.19 -15.82 -0.74
CA ASN A 138 21.64 -16.72 -1.80
C ASN A 138 20.79 -16.68 -3.08
N ALA A 139 19.58 -16.13 -3.00
CA ALA A 139 18.66 -16.06 -4.13
C ALA A 139 17.78 -14.80 -4.03
N GLY A 140 17.55 -14.16 -5.19
CA GLY A 140 16.82 -12.89 -5.25
C GLY A 140 17.70 -11.68 -4.97
N GLU A 141 17.03 -10.57 -4.63
CA GLU A 141 17.67 -9.30 -4.29
C GLU A 141 17.15 -8.80 -2.95
N ARG A 142 18.06 -8.41 -2.06
CA ARG A 142 17.72 -7.80 -0.78
C ARG A 142 18.43 -6.47 -0.61
N TYR A 143 17.67 -5.47 -0.19
CA TYR A 143 18.19 -4.13 0.09
C TYR A 143 17.68 -3.67 1.45
N VAL A 144 18.51 -2.93 2.14
CA VAL A 144 18.15 -2.22 3.37
C VAL A 144 18.13 -0.72 3.05
N LEU A 145 16.96 -0.13 3.15
CA LEU A 145 16.77 1.31 3.04
C LEU A 145 16.78 1.90 4.43
N ARG A 146 17.76 2.71 4.72
CA ARG A 146 17.89 3.45 5.98
C ARG A 146 17.27 4.81 5.82
N VAL A 147 16.26 5.12 6.66
CA VAL A 147 15.46 6.33 6.58
C VAL A 147 15.65 7.15 7.87
N PRO A 148 16.50 8.18 7.86
CA PRO A 148 16.55 9.11 8.96
C PRO A 148 15.31 10.02 8.96
N ILE A 149 14.68 10.19 10.13
CA ILE A 149 13.53 11.06 10.32
C ILE A 149 13.91 12.11 11.36
N ALA A 150 14.12 13.33 10.90
CA ALA A 150 14.53 14.44 11.74
C ALA A 150 13.34 15.29 12.19
N ARG A 151 13.39 15.75 13.45
CA ARG A 151 12.45 16.68 14.04
C ARG A 151 12.96 18.10 13.96
N ALA A 152 12.13 19.04 13.51
CA ALA A 152 12.38 20.47 13.63
C ALA A 152 11.76 21.00 14.93
N GLY A 153 12.57 21.67 15.74
CA GLY A 153 12.14 22.21 17.04
C GLY A 153 12.04 21.16 18.15
N ASN A 154 11.37 21.51 19.26
CA ASN A 154 11.29 20.68 20.47
C ASN A 154 9.90 20.08 20.72
N ARG A 155 9.05 20.03 19.71
CA ARG A 155 7.71 19.44 19.85
C ARG A 155 7.81 17.94 20.15
N PRO A 156 7.10 17.44 21.18
CA PRO A 156 7.07 16.00 21.43
C PRO A 156 6.41 15.28 20.26
N ILE A 157 7.00 14.16 19.86
CA ILE A 157 6.48 13.33 18.78
C ILE A 157 5.95 12.03 19.38
N ASN A 158 4.73 11.67 19.02
CA ASN A 158 4.17 10.37 19.32
C ASN A 158 4.45 9.45 18.11
N SER A 159 5.27 8.43 18.28
CA SER A 159 5.61 7.48 17.22
C SER A 159 4.39 6.74 16.65
N GLN A 160 3.31 6.61 17.42
CA GLN A 160 2.06 5.97 16.96
C GLN A 160 1.25 6.85 15.98
N GLU A 161 1.51 8.15 15.97
CA GLU A 161 0.88 9.11 15.05
C GLU A 161 1.70 9.32 13.77
N LEU A 162 2.89 8.72 13.72
CA LEU A 162 3.78 8.77 12.57
C LEU A 162 3.47 7.60 11.66
N ASN A 163 3.31 7.88 10.37
CA ASN A 163 3.15 6.88 9.32
C ASN A 163 4.13 7.17 8.19
N LEU A 164 4.91 6.16 7.82
CA LEU A 164 5.80 6.21 6.68
C LEU A 164 5.28 5.25 5.61
N GLU A 165 4.84 5.80 4.48
CA GLU A 165 4.52 4.99 3.31
C GLU A 165 5.78 4.77 2.50
N VAL A 166 6.11 3.50 2.24
CA VAL A 166 7.28 3.11 1.46
C VAL A 166 6.84 2.38 0.20
N PHE A 167 7.19 2.92 -0.94
CA PHE A 167 6.93 2.32 -2.24
C PHE A 167 8.25 1.92 -2.88
N PHE A 168 8.43 0.63 -3.14
CA PHE A 168 9.55 0.16 -3.93
C PHE A 168 9.16 -0.05 -5.37
N PHE A 169 10.10 0.23 -6.26
CA PHE A 169 9.92 0.10 -7.70
C PHE A 169 10.96 -0.86 -8.27
N ASP A 170 10.50 -1.67 -9.22
CA ASP A 170 11.33 -2.62 -9.96
C ASP A 170 11.50 -2.15 -11.39
N ARG A 171 12.66 -2.47 -11.96
CA ARG A 171 12.87 -2.45 -13.39
C ARG A 171 12.43 -3.78 -13.97
N VAL A 172 11.47 -3.73 -14.90
CA VAL A 172 10.89 -4.90 -15.55
C VAL A 172 11.56 -5.07 -16.93
N ASN A 173 12.17 -6.23 -17.19
CA ASN A 173 12.88 -6.55 -18.45
C ASN A 173 13.92 -5.51 -18.86
N ASN A 174 14.52 -4.79 -17.91
CA ASN A 174 15.45 -3.67 -18.14
C ASN A 174 14.87 -2.47 -18.91
N GLU A 175 13.57 -2.43 -19.16
CA GLU A 175 12.94 -1.40 -20.01
C GLU A 175 11.98 -0.51 -19.23
N LYS A 176 11.16 -1.10 -18.36
CA LYS A 176 10.05 -0.41 -17.71
C LYS A 176 10.23 -0.35 -16.20
N VAL A 177 9.77 0.73 -15.59
CA VAL A 177 9.68 0.88 -14.14
C VAL A 177 8.24 0.62 -13.72
N ALA A 178 8.05 -0.22 -12.71
CA ALA A 178 6.73 -0.54 -12.14
C ALA A 178 6.85 -0.74 -10.63
N LEU A 179 5.72 -0.62 -9.93
CA LEU A 179 5.66 -1.01 -8.52
C LEU A 179 6.16 -2.45 -8.35
N THR A 180 6.85 -2.69 -7.27
CA THR A 180 7.37 -4.02 -6.96
C THR A 180 6.27 -5.04 -6.77
N ILE A 181 6.62 -6.31 -7.06
CA ILE A 181 5.81 -7.48 -6.70
C ILE A 181 6.35 -8.18 -5.45
N ALA A 182 7.40 -7.62 -4.84
CA ALA A 182 7.95 -8.13 -3.61
C ALA A 182 6.90 -8.08 -2.48
N PRO A 183 7.00 -8.98 -1.50
CA PRO A 183 6.18 -8.90 -0.30
C PRO A 183 6.38 -7.57 0.44
N GLU A 184 5.45 -7.27 1.33
CA GLU A 184 5.50 -6.06 2.17
C GLU A 184 6.87 -5.97 2.88
N PRO A 185 7.55 -4.82 2.86
CA PRO A 185 8.86 -4.65 3.46
C PRO A 185 8.77 -4.78 4.98
N VAL A 186 9.86 -5.22 5.59
CA VAL A 186 9.99 -5.30 7.04
C VAL A 186 10.61 -4.01 7.55
N GLU A 187 9.94 -3.36 8.49
CA GLU A 187 10.37 -2.11 9.10
C GLU A 187 10.90 -2.36 10.52
N SER A 188 12.00 -1.70 10.87
CA SER A 188 12.57 -1.77 12.23
C SER A 188 13.26 -0.47 12.61
N TRP A 189 12.92 0.07 13.78
CA TRP A 189 13.63 1.21 14.34
C TRP A 189 14.99 0.79 14.87
N GLN A 190 16.01 1.63 14.67
CA GLN A 190 17.34 1.37 15.20
C GLN A 190 17.47 1.67 16.69
N SER A 191 16.64 2.53 17.22
CA SER A 191 16.61 2.94 18.62
C SER A 191 15.33 2.45 19.33
N ALA A 192 15.47 2.18 20.61
CA ALA A 192 14.35 1.94 21.52
C ALA A 192 14.66 2.62 22.87
N PRO A 193 13.84 3.54 23.37
CA PRO A 193 12.58 4.02 22.79
C PRO A 193 12.79 4.93 21.56
N VAL A 194 11.76 5.07 20.73
CA VAL A 194 11.70 6.01 19.60
C VAL A 194 11.14 7.31 20.13
N ASP A 195 12.00 8.28 20.47
CA ASP A 195 11.61 9.46 21.25
C ASP A 195 12.17 10.79 20.72
N TRP A 196 12.96 10.76 19.67
CA TRP A 196 13.66 11.94 19.10
C TRP A 196 14.47 12.74 20.11
N THR A 197 14.98 12.11 21.18
CA THR A 197 15.90 12.76 22.12
C THR A 197 17.31 12.87 21.53
N GLY A 198 18.17 13.67 22.14
CA GLY A 198 19.55 13.83 21.69
C GLY A 198 19.67 14.64 20.38
N THR A 199 19.94 13.97 19.27
CA THR A 199 20.12 14.62 17.96
C THR A 199 18.83 15.16 17.34
N GLY A 200 17.66 14.75 17.86
CA GLY A 200 16.36 15.05 17.26
C GLY A 200 16.08 14.28 15.96
N GLU A 201 16.79 13.18 15.76
CA GLU A 201 16.66 12.29 14.61
C GLU A 201 16.50 10.85 15.09
N GLU A 202 15.59 10.12 14.46
CA GLU A 202 15.40 8.69 14.62
C GLU A 202 15.57 7.99 13.28
N VAL A 203 16.05 6.75 13.30
CA VAL A 203 16.39 6.02 12.09
C VAL A 203 15.54 4.75 11.97
N LEU A 204 14.81 4.65 10.85
CA LEU A 204 14.04 3.47 10.48
C LEU A 204 14.78 2.71 9.38
N ASP A 205 15.05 1.43 9.61
CA ASP A 205 15.53 0.51 8.58
C ASP A 205 14.33 -0.22 7.95
N VAL A 206 14.23 -0.16 6.63
CA VAL A 206 13.20 -0.80 5.83
C VAL A 206 13.86 -1.84 4.92
N VAL A 207 13.53 -3.11 5.13
CA VAL A 207 14.12 -4.22 4.39
C VAL A 207 13.21 -4.59 3.22
N TYR A 208 13.71 -4.36 2.01
CA TYR A 208 13.11 -4.82 0.77
C TYR A 208 13.72 -6.16 0.37
N HIS A 209 12.88 -7.13 0.00
CA HIS A 209 13.33 -8.44 -0.47
C HIS A 209 12.50 -8.88 -1.68
N LEU A 210 13.13 -8.87 -2.85
CA LEU A 210 12.58 -9.46 -4.07
C LEU A 210 13.09 -10.89 -4.17
N PRO A 211 12.22 -11.92 -3.99
CA PRO A 211 12.63 -13.30 -4.10
C PRO A 211 13.07 -13.66 -5.52
N ALA A 212 13.86 -14.70 -5.68
CA ALA A 212 14.16 -15.24 -6.99
C ALA A 212 12.88 -15.76 -7.65
N LEU A 213 12.53 -15.19 -8.80
CA LEU A 213 11.34 -15.59 -9.54
C LEU A 213 11.56 -16.89 -10.30
N SER A 214 10.59 -17.78 -10.25
CA SER A 214 10.52 -18.97 -11.10
C SER A 214 10.36 -18.60 -12.58
N ALA A 215 10.62 -19.56 -13.48
CA ALA A 215 10.43 -19.32 -14.92
C ALA A 215 8.98 -18.93 -15.28
N ALA A 216 8.00 -19.47 -14.58
CA ALA A 216 6.57 -19.15 -14.77
C ALA A 216 6.28 -17.69 -14.33
N GLU A 217 6.78 -17.26 -13.17
CA GLU A 217 6.64 -15.90 -12.66
C GLU A 217 7.36 -14.88 -13.56
N ILE A 218 8.55 -15.22 -14.08
CA ILE A 218 9.25 -14.40 -15.06
C ILE A 218 8.43 -14.25 -16.34
N GLN A 219 7.76 -15.31 -16.79
CA GLN A 219 6.91 -15.25 -17.97
C GLN A 219 5.69 -14.37 -17.74
N GLN A 220 5.13 -14.37 -16.54
CA GLN A 220 3.93 -13.60 -16.17
C GLN A 220 4.25 -12.13 -15.84
N HIS A 221 5.31 -11.86 -15.09
CA HIS A 221 5.62 -10.55 -14.52
C HIS A 221 6.85 -9.86 -15.12
N GLY A 222 7.56 -10.55 -16.01
CA GLY A 222 8.85 -10.12 -16.53
C GLY A 222 10.00 -10.36 -15.53
N ARG A 223 11.23 -10.23 -16.01
CA ARG A 223 12.40 -10.19 -15.12
C ARG A 223 12.37 -8.91 -14.32
N ARG A 224 12.53 -9.03 -13.01
CA ARG A 224 12.49 -7.91 -12.09
C ARG A 224 13.82 -7.72 -11.39
N SER A 225 14.20 -6.47 -11.21
CA SER A 225 15.34 -6.07 -10.39
C SER A 225 15.00 -4.75 -9.69
N TYR A 226 15.57 -4.54 -8.53
CA TYR A 226 15.39 -3.29 -7.80
C TYR A 226 15.74 -2.08 -8.66
N TYR A 227 14.88 -1.05 -8.65
CA TYR A 227 15.10 0.20 -9.34
C TYR A 227 15.23 1.38 -8.38
N GLY A 228 14.34 1.49 -7.40
CA GLY A 228 14.33 2.63 -6.51
C GLY A 228 13.18 2.59 -5.51
N TYR A 229 13.00 3.72 -4.82
CA TYR A 229 11.97 3.87 -3.80
C TYR A 229 11.35 5.27 -3.83
N MET A 230 10.15 5.38 -3.28
CA MET A 230 9.48 6.63 -2.93
C MET A 230 8.95 6.52 -1.51
N LEU A 231 9.15 7.58 -0.72
CA LEU A 231 8.72 7.70 0.67
C LEU A 231 7.75 8.85 0.82
N ARG A 232 6.72 8.65 1.63
CA ARG A 232 5.83 9.71 2.10
C ARG A 232 5.73 9.64 3.61
N LEU A 233 6.16 10.69 4.27
CA LEU A 233 6.12 10.80 5.73
C LEU A 233 4.88 11.57 6.15
N TYR A 234 4.08 10.97 7.01
CA TYR A 234 2.87 11.59 7.56
C TYR A 234 2.98 11.67 9.08
N TYR A 235 2.37 12.68 9.64
CA TYR A 235 2.13 12.80 11.08
C TYR A 235 0.71 13.26 11.29
N ASN A 236 -0.07 12.55 12.12
CA ASN A 236 -1.51 12.79 12.28
C ASN A 236 -2.24 12.91 10.93
N ASN A 237 -1.94 12.01 9.99
CA ASN A 237 -2.47 11.97 8.62
C ASN A 237 -2.18 13.23 7.77
N LYS A 238 -1.24 14.08 8.20
CA LYS A 238 -0.78 15.24 7.44
C LYS A 238 0.59 14.96 6.85
N LEU A 239 0.71 15.12 5.54
CA LEU A 239 1.97 14.93 4.82
C LEU A 239 3.03 15.90 5.34
N GLN A 240 4.11 15.38 5.87
CA GLN A 240 5.24 16.13 6.38
C GLN A 240 6.32 16.28 5.31
N ASP A 241 6.72 15.17 4.68
CA ASP A 241 7.79 15.17 3.71
C ASP A 241 7.65 14.04 2.69
N VAL A 242 8.34 14.17 1.54
CA VAL A 242 8.37 13.17 0.47
C VAL A 242 9.81 13.06 -0.04
N ALA A 243 10.28 11.84 -0.21
CA ALA A 243 11.58 11.56 -0.82
C ALA A 243 11.47 10.44 -1.86
N ALA A 244 12.30 10.48 -2.87
CA ALA A 244 12.41 9.39 -3.84
C ALA A 244 13.82 9.32 -4.42
N GLU A 245 14.22 8.12 -4.75
CA GLU A 245 15.46 7.86 -5.47
C GLU A 245 15.25 6.71 -6.46
N PRO A 246 15.43 6.95 -7.78
CA PRO A 246 15.69 8.25 -8.42
C PRO A 246 14.51 9.26 -8.27
N ARG A 247 14.79 10.54 -8.42
CA ARG A 247 13.82 11.62 -8.21
C ARG A 247 12.64 11.62 -9.18
N ASP A 248 12.80 11.05 -10.37
CA ASP A 248 11.72 10.86 -11.35
C ASP A 248 10.56 10.01 -10.80
N LEU A 249 10.81 9.19 -9.79
CA LEU A 249 9.76 8.44 -9.11
C LEU A 249 8.74 9.34 -8.38
N LEU A 250 9.06 10.59 -8.08
CA LEU A 250 8.09 11.55 -7.54
C LEU A 250 6.93 11.83 -8.50
N GLU A 251 7.17 11.73 -9.80
CA GLU A 251 6.15 11.92 -10.83
C GLU A 251 5.12 10.78 -10.83
N PHE A 252 5.54 9.56 -10.48
CA PHE A 252 4.61 8.43 -10.30
C PHE A 252 3.60 8.64 -9.17
N GLY A 253 3.94 9.49 -8.18
CA GLY A 253 3.08 9.81 -7.05
C GLY A 253 2.20 11.04 -7.24
N SER A 254 2.45 11.83 -8.28
CA SER A 254 1.75 13.10 -8.56
C SER A 254 0.60 12.95 -9.56
N ALA A 255 0.46 11.79 -10.21
CA ALA A 255 -0.67 11.57 -11.11
C ALA A 255 -1.97 11.50 -10.30
N PRO A 256 -2.98 12.35 -10.58
CA PRO A 256 -4.30 12.22 -10.01
C PRO A 256 -4.92 10.91 -10.53
N GLY A 257 -5.03 9.92 -9.65
CA GLY A 257 -5.45 8.58 -9.98
C GLY A 257 -4.26 7.71 -10.39
N ALA A 258 -3.57 7.14 -9.39
CA ALA A 258 -2.69 6.01 -9.65
C ALA A 258 -3.55 4.96 -10.37
N ALA A 259 -3.25 4.76 -11.65
CA ALA A 259 -3.93 3.76 -12.45
C ALA A 259 -3.78 2.40 -11.75
N PRO A 260 -4.81 1.54 -11.81
CA PRO A 260 -4.72 0.19 -11.28
C PRO A 260 -3.51 -0.51 -11.88
N ALA A 261 -2.88 -1.39 -11.10
CA ALA A 261 -1.73 -2.17 -11.51
C ALA A 261 -1.94 -2.74 -12.94
N GLY A 262 -1.25 -2.17 -13.94
CA GLY A 262 -1.40 -2.55 -15.34
C GLY A 262 -1.35 -1.40 -16.35
N ALA A 263 -1.59 -0.16 -15.95
CA ALA A 263 -1.46 0.98 -16.86
C ALA A 263 -0.07 1.59 -16.76
N ASN A 264 0.76 1.35 -17.75
CA ASN A 264 2.07 1.97 -17.88
C ASN A 264 1.89 3.40 -18.40
N PRO A 265 2.20 4.46 -17.62
CA PRO A 265 2.08 5.85 -18.09
C PRO A 265 3.04 6.22 -19.23
N LEU A 266 3.98 5.33 -19.57
CA LEU A 266 4.95 5.52 -20.67
C LEU A 266 4.53 4.83 -21.99
N LEU A 267 3.33 4.26 -22.08
CA LEU A 267 2.80 3.82 -23.37
C LEU A 267 2.15 5.01 -24.09
N PRO A 268 2.54 5.30 -25.35
CA PRO A 268 1.82 6.28 -26.15
C PRO A 268 0.35 5.82 -26.30
N PRO A 269 -0.62 6.76 -26.34
CA PRO A 269 -2.02 6.41 -26.54
C PRO A 269 -2.15 5.62 -27.85
N MET A 270 -2.75 4.43 -27.76
CA MET A 270 -3.07 3.65 -28.94
C MET A 270 -4.03 4.49 -29.79
N GLY A 271 -3.53 4.97 -30.93
CA GLY A 271 -4.29 5.73 -31.90
C GLY A 271 -5.52 4.93 -32.36
N LYS A 272 -6.60 5.68 -32.61
CA LYS A 272 -7.86 5.20 -33.19
C LYS A 272 -7.63 4.50 -34.52
#